data_3d1e3df5d2d7e97a8f5309de4cf311f6
#
_entry.id   3d1e3df5d2d7e97a8f5309de4cf311f6
#
_cell.length_a   1.000
_cell.length_b   1.000
_cell.length_c   1.000
_cell.angle_alpha   90.00
_cell.angle_beta   90.00
_cell.angle_gamma   90.00
#
_symmetry.space_group_name_H-M   'P 1'
#
loop_
_entity.id
_entity.type
_entity.pdbx_description
1 polymer ?
#
loop_
_entity_poly.entity_id
_entity_poly.type
_entity_poly.pdbx_seq_one_letter_code
_entity_poly.pdbx_strand_id
1 'polypeptide(L)'
;MLTASVPRRWIASARSAGKQTSFGENAVLKVQDLAKFDFKGIDIVLSSPGAKVSAEHSPRAAKAGAVVIDNTSYWRMDPDVPLVVPEVNGDAIKGYKGRGIIANPNCSTIQMVVAL
;
A
#
# COMPACT_ATOMS: atom_id res chain seq x y z
N MET A 1 12.38 26.73 12.95
CA MET A 1 12.45 25.48 13.71
C MET A 1 11.65 24.42 12.96
N LEU A 2 12.29 23.53 12.22
CA LEU A 2 11.64 22.44 11.51
C LEU A 2 11.39 21.31 12.52
N THR A 3 10.19 21.23 13.09
CA THR A 3 9.75 20.03 13.78
C THR A 3 9.44 18.99 12.73
N ALA A 4 10.40 18.11 12.46
CA ALA A 4 10.11 16.89 11.73
C ALA A 4 9.14 16.07 12.58
N SER A 5 7.85 16.13 12.27
CA SER A 5 6.88 15.23 12.86
C SER A 5 7.25 13.81 12.45
N VAL A 6 7.58 12.98 13.41
CA VAL A 6 7.77 11.54 13.16
C VAL A 6 6.47 11.04 12.52
N PRO A 7 6.51 10.47 11.30
CA PRO A 7 5.29 10.02 10.65
C PRO A 7 4.60 8.98 11.54
N ARG A 8 3.31 9.20 11.80
CA ARG A 8 2.50 8.22 12.54
C ARG A 8 2.41 6.95 11.71
N ARG A 9 2.56 5.80 12.36
CA ARG A 9 2.58 4.49 11.72
C ARG A 9 1.54 3.59 12.33
N TRP A 10 0.85 2.82 11.48
CA TRP A 10 -0.15 1.85 11.86
C TRP A 10 0.07 0.56 11.10
N ILE A 11 -0.31 -0.54 11.70
CA ILE A 11 -0.40 -1.85 11.06
C ILE A 11 -1.81 -2.38 11.27
N ALA A 12 -2.44 -2.81 10.18
CA ALA A 12 -3.73 -3.45 10.23
C ALA A 12 -3.69 -4.79 9.48
N SER A 13 -4.42 -5.77 9.96
CA SER A 13 -4.47 -7.10 9.39
C SER A 13 -5.84 -7.73 9.58
N ALA A 14 -6.26 -8.51 8.59
CA ALA A 14 -7.50 -9.29 8.66
C ALA A 14 -7.38 -10.52 9.57
N ARG A 15 -6.16 -11.03 9.84
CA ARG A 15 -5.93 -12.29 10.56
C ARG A 15 -5.09 -12.17 11.83
N SER A 16 -4.36 -11.09 11.98
CA SER A 16 -3.37 -10.92 13.05
C SER A 16 -3.72 -9.80 14.03
N ALA A 17 -4.97 -9.34 14.04
CA ALA A 17 -5.43 -8.30 14.95
C ALA A 17 -5.12 -8.65 16.41
N GLY A 18 -4.67 -7.66 17.17
CA GLY A 18 -4.28 -7.83 18.57
C GLY A 18 -2.84 -8.27 18.82
N LYS A 19 -2.13 -8.77 17.81
CA LYS A 19 -0.71 -9.10 17.91
C LYS A 19 0.14 -7.82 17.98
N GLN A 20 1.34 -7.95 18.51
CA GLN A 20 2.34 -6.89 18.51
C GLN A 20 3.46 -7.23 17.54
N THR A 21 4.01 -6.22 16.91
CA THR A 21 5.19 -6.37 16.06
C THR A 21 6.16 -5.22 16.31
N SER A 22 7.45 -5.52 16.26
CA SER A 22 8.49 -4.51 16.35
C SER A 22 8.60 -3.73 15.04
N PHE A 23 8.87 -2.45 15.14
CA PHE A 23 9.14 -1.59 14.01
C PHE A 23 10.37 -0.72 14.30
N GLY A 24 11.47 -0.98 13.59
CA GLY A 24 12.75 -0.38 13.91
C GLY A 24 13.32 -0.88 15.24
N GLU A 25 14.24 -0.14 15.83
CA GLU A 25 14.93 -0.57 17.05
C GLU A 25 14.12 -0.34 18.32
N ASN A 26 13.26 0.68 18.35
CA ASN A 26 12.65 1.18 19.59
C ASN A 26 11.12 1.32 19.54
N ALA A 27 10.45 0.82 18.51
CA ALA A 27 9.00 0.94 18.40
C ALA A 27 8.32 -0.43 18.34
N VAL A 28 7.21 -0.56 19.07
CA VAL A 28 6.32 -1.71 19.00
C VAL A 28 4.95 -1.23 18.53
N LEU A 29 4.42 -1.84 17.49
CA LEU A 29 3.12 -1.52 16.94
C LEU A 29 2.14 -2.65 17.25
N LYS A 30 0.96 -2.30 17.72
CA LYS A 30 -0.16 -3.24 17.87
C LYS A 30 -0.90 -3.35 16.56
N VAL A 31 -1.07 -4.58 16.08
CA VAL A 31 -1.81 -4.86 14.85
C VAL A 31 -3.30 -4.65 15.09
N GLN A 32 -3.90 -3.75 14.31
CA GLN A 32 -5.33 -3.44 14.37
C GLN A 32 -6.14 -4.36 13.47
N ASP A 33 -7.43 -4.48 13.75
CA ASP A 33 -8.37 -5.20 12.89
C ASP A 33 -8.64 -4.39 11.63
N LEU A 34 -8.25 -4.92 10.48
CA LEU A 34 -8.39 -4.26 9.18
C LEU A 34 -9.86 -3.96 8.84
N ALA A 35 -10.80 -4.82 9.23
CA ALA A 35 -12.22 -4.62 8.96
C ALA A 35 -12.77 -3.36 9.64
N LYS A 36 -12.23 -3.03 10.82
CA LYS A 36 -12.65 -1.87 11.63
C LYS A 36 -11.69 -0.68 11.52
N PHE A 37 -10.60 -0.82 10.76
CA PHE A 37 -9.57 0.21 10.67
C PHE A 37 -10.11 1.45 9.95
N ASP A 38 -9.89 2.62 10.55
CA ASP A 38 -10.19 3.92 9.96
C ASP A 38 -8.95 4.45 9.22
N PHE A 39 -9.09 4.62 7.91
CA PHE A 39 -8.03 5.16 7.05
C PHE A 39 -7.96 6.69 7.04
N LYS A 40 -8.82 7.38 7.77
CA LYS A 40 -8.82 8.84 7.83
C LYS A 40 -7.49 9.40 8.33
N GLY A 41 -6.92 10.34 7.58
CA GLY A 41 -5.63 10.96 7.92
C GLY A 41 -4.41 10.09 7.63
N ILE A 42 -4.59 9.01 6.87
CA ILE A 42 -3.49 8.21 6.33
C ILE A 42 -3.14 8.73 4.94
N ASP A 43 -1.87 9.05 4.71
CA ASP A 43 -1.40 9.56 3.42
C ASP A 43 -1.01 8.41 2.46
N ILE A 44 -0.32 7.39 2.98
CA ILE A 44 0.21 6.28 2.18
C ILE A 44 -0.12 4.95 2.86
N VAL A 45 -0.58 3.99 2.07
CA VAL A 45 -0.83 2.61 2.50
C VAL A 45 0.03 1.66 1.67
N LEU A 46 0.87 0.88 2.32
CA LEU A 46 1.56 -0.25 1.71
C LEU A 46 0.70 -1.51 1.92
N SER A 47 0.18 -2.06 0.84
CA SER A 47 -0.83 -3.13 0.86
C SER A 47 -0.25 -4.44 0.33
N SER A 48 -0.26 -5.48 1.14
CA SER A 48 0.15 -6.84 0.75
C SER A 48 -0.67 -7.93 1.46
N PRO A 49 -2.00 -7.81 1.56
CA PRO A 49 -2.82 -8.71 2.34
C PRO A 49 -3.33 -9.95 1.57
N GLY A 50 -3.02 -10.06 0.28
CA GLY A 50 -3.63 -10.98 -0.67
C GLY A 50 -4.78 -10.35 -1.47
N ALA A 51 -5.06 -10.92 -2.66
CA ALA A 51 -5.94 -10.31 -3.67
C ALA A 51 -7.36 -10.02 -3.17
N LYS A 52 -7.99 -10.95 -2.46
CA LYS A 52 -9.37 -10.77 -1.96
C LYS A 52 -9.48 -9.65 -0.94
N VAL A 53 -8.54 -9.58 -0.01
CA VAL A 53 -8.51 -8.54 1.03
C VAL A 53 -8.19 -7.18 0.43
N SER A 54 -7.28 -7.13 -0.53
CA SER A 54 -6.96 -5.90 -1.26
C SER A 54 -8.16 -5.38 -2.05
N ALA A 55 -8.91 -6.24 -2.75
CA ALA A 55 -10.10 -5.86 -3.50
C ALA A 55 -11.13 -5.10 -2.64
N GLU A 56 -11.27 -5.49 -1.39
CA GLU A 56 -12.20 -4.88 -0.43
C GLU A 56 -11.64 -3.61 0.21
N HIS A 57 -10.39 -3.67 0.67
CA HIS A 57 -9.85 -2.63 1.57
C HIS A 57 -9.03 -1.55 0.87
N SER A 58 -8.38 -1.83 -0.26
CA SER A 58 -7.62 -0.81 -1.00
C SER A 58 -8.51 0.33 -1.51
N PRO A 59 -9.72 0.08 -2.05
CA PRO A 59 -10.64 1.17 -2.39
C PRO A 59 -11.13 1.97 -1.18
N ARG A 60 -11.29 1.35 0.00
CA ARG A 60 -11.65 2.04 1.23
C ARG A 60 -10.57 3.03 1.64
N ALA A 61 -9.31 2.61 1.59
CA ALA A 61 -8.17 3.47 1.90
C ALA A 61 -8.05 4.63 0.90
N ALA A 62 -8.17 4.35 -0.38
CA ALA A 62 -8.14 5.37 -1.44
C ALA A 62 -9.28 6.38 -1.30
N LYS A 63 -10.49 5.93 -0.99
CA LYS A 63 -11.65 6.80 -0.75
C LYS A 63 -11.45 7.71 0.47
N ALA A 64 -10.71 7.26 1.46
CA ALA A 64 -10.36 8.07 2.64
C ALA A 64 -9.24 9.11 2.36
N GLY A 65 -8.67 9.11 1.16
CA GLY A 65 -7.65 10.07 0.71
C GLY A 65 -6.22 9.52 0.71
N ALA A 66 -6.01 8.26 1.05
CA ALA A 66 -4.69 7.64 1.01
C ALA A 66 -4.29 7.25 -0.42
N VAL A 67 -3.00 7.27 -0.71
CA VAL A 67 -2.42 6.60 -1.88
C VAL A 67 -2.05 5.18 -1.49
N VAL A 68 -2.65 4.20 -2.17
CA VAL A 68 -2.39 2.78 -1.91
C VAL A 68 -1.35 2.25 -2.89
N ILE A 69 -0.26 1.71 -2.35
CA ILE A 69 0.74 0.97 -3.12
C ILE A 69 0.49 -0.52 -2.86
N ASP A 70 -0.03 -1.21 -3.86
CA ASP A 70 -0.54 -2.57 -3.72
C ASP A 70 0.38 -3.60 -4.38
N ASN A 71 0.79 -4.59 -3.59
CA ASN A 71 1.65 -5.69 -4.02
C ASN A 71 0.88 -6.97 -4.39
N THR A 72 -0.46 -6.93 -4.38
CA THR A 72 -1.27 -8.09 -4.78
C THR A 72 -1.43 -8.16 -6.30
N SER A 73 -1.91 -9.30 -6.79
CA SER A 73 -2.19 -9.46 -8.22
C SER A 73 -3.50 -8.81 -8.67
N TYR A 74 -4.34 -8.37 -7.73
CA TYR A 74 -5.72 -7.99 -8.04
C TYR A 74 -5.82 -6.79 -9.00
N TRP A 75 -4.99 -5.77 -8.80
CA TRP A 75 -5.07 -4.51 -9.54
C TRP A 75 -4.21 -4.45 -10.80
N ARG A 76 -3.37 -5.46 -11.03
CA ARG A 76 -2.36 -5.42 -12.11
C ARG A 76 -2.94 -5.32 -13.52
N MET A 77 -4.14 -5.84 -13.74
CA MET A 77 -4.82 -5.83 -15.03
C MET A 77 -5.92 -4.77 -15.13
N ASP A 78 -6.11 -3.97 -14.09
CA ASP A 78 -7.10 -2.88 -14.10
C ASP A 78 -6.55 -1.71 -14.93
N PRO A 79 -7.24 -1.27 -16.00
CA PRO A 79 -6.77 -0.20 -16.88
C PRO A 79 -6.66 1.16 -16.19
N ASP A 80 -7.40 1.38 -15.09
CA ASP A 80 -7.40 2.62 -14.34
C ASP A 80 -6.39 2.63 -13.19
N VAL A 81 -5.62 1.55 -13.04
CA VAL A 81 -4.57 1.41 -12.02
C VAL A 81 -3.22 1.30 -12.71
N PRO A 82 -2.29 2.23 -12.49
CA PRO A 82 -0.97 2.14 -13.09
C PRO A 82 -0.18 0.98 -12.49
N LEU A 83 0.42 0.18 -13.36
CA LEU A 83 1.37 -0.89 -13.01
C LEU A 83 2.77 -0.32 -13.18
N VAL A 84 3.50 -0.11 -12.07
CA VAL A 84 4.72 0.70 -12.07
C VAL A 84 5.94 -0.05 -11.57
N VAL A 85 6.99 0.00 -12.36
CA VAL A 85 8.38 -0.25 -11.95
C VAL A 85 9.12 1.07 -12.11
N PRO A 86 9.50 1.78 -11.02
CA PRO A 86 10.00 3.16 -11.12
C PRO A 86 11.18 3.34 -12.06
N GLU A 87 12.07 2.37 -12.12
CA GLU A 87 13.28 2.39 -12.98
C GLU A 87 12.96 2.21 -14.47
N VAL A 88 11.78 1.70 -14.81
CA VAL A 88 11.37 1.37 -16.19
C VAL A 88 10.31 2.32 -16.71
N ASN A 89 9.25 2.54 -15.95
CA ASN A 89 8.08 3.33 -16.36
C ASN A 89 7.58 4.26 -15.24
N GLY A 90 8.50 4.88 -14.49
CA GLY A 90 8.17 5.73 -13.34
C GLY A 90 7.14 6.82 -13.63
N ASP A 91 7.10 7.37 -14.84
CA ASP A 91 6.12 8.38 -15.23
C ASP A 91 4.66 7.88 -15.23
N ALA A 92 4.44 6.57 -15.38
CA ALA A 92 3.12 5.95 -15.32
C ALA A 92 2.45 6.15 -13.93
N ILE A 93 3.22 6.45 -12.89
CA ILE A 93 2.71 6.73 -11.55
C ILE A 93 1.70 7.87 -11.53
N LYS A 94 1.80 8.82 -12.45
CA LYS A 94 0.87 9.96 -12.57
C LYS A 94 -0.59 9.53 -12.77
N GLY A 95 -0.80 8.31 -13.29
CA GLY A 95 -2.13 7.71 -13.49
C GLY A 95 -2.83 7.25 -12.20
N TYR A 96 -2.17 7.29 -11.02
CA TYR A 96 -2.77 6.82 -9.77
C TYR A 96 -4.02 7.60 -9.33
N LYS A 97 -4.17 8.84 -9.80
CA LYS A 97 -5.25 9.74 -9.40
C LYS A 97 -6.65 9.20 -9.74
N GLY A 98 -6.77 8.31 -10.71
CA GLY A 98 -8.03 7.71 -11.08
C GLY A 98 -8.67 6.89 -9.96
N ARG A 99 -7.91 5.98 -9.35
CA ARG A 99 -8.37 5.12 -8.26
C ARG A 99 -7.68 5.32 -6.92
N GLY A 100 -6.62 6.13 -6.86
CA GLY A 100 -5.78 6.28 -5.68
C GLY A 100 -4.94 5.03 -5.37
N ILE A 101 -4.79 4.13 -6.34
CA ILE A 101 -4.08 2.85 -6.21
C ILE A 101 -2.97 2.78 -7.25
N ILE A 102 -1.80 2.29 -6.83
CA ILE A 102 -0.66 1.97 -7.67
C ILE A 102 -0.39 0.48 -7.51
N ALA A 103 -0.36 -0.27 -8.61
CA ALA A 103 -0.05 -1.69 -8.58
C ALA A 103 1.46 -1.92 -8.74
N ASN A 104 1.99 -2.81 -7.89
CA ASN A 104 3.34 -3.30 -7.98
C ASN A 104 3.35 -4.63 -8.77
N PRO A 105 4.19 -4.80 -9.81
CA PRO A 105 4.24 -6.03 -10.58
C PRO A 105 4.73 -7.24 -9.77
N ASN A 106 4.65 -8.41 -10.37
CA ASN A 106 5.25 -9.62 -9.81
C ASN A 106 6.77 -9.46 -9.63
N CYS A 107 7.33 -10.00 -8.55
CA CYS A 107 8.75 -9.86 -8.22
C CYS A 107 9.69 -10.31 -9.33
N SER A 108 9.41 -11.44 -9.99
CA SER A 108 10.21 -11.93 -11.12
C SER A 108 10.11 -11.00 -12.34
N THR A 109 8.93 -10.44 -12.59
CA THR A 109 8.72 -9.46 -13.67
C THR A 109 9.54 -8.21 -13.43
N ILE A 110 9.54 -7.67 -12.19
CA ILE A 110 10.31 -6.48 -11.83
C ILE A 110 11.80 -6.70 -12.11
N GLN A 111 12.35 -7.82 -11.65
CA GLN A 111 13.75 -8.15 -11.86
C GLN A 111 14.10 -8.27 -13.36
N MET A 112 13.23 -8.89 -14.13
CA MET A 112 13.45 -9.09 -15.57
C MET A 112 13.40 -7.78 -16.35
N VAL A 113 12.39 -6.94 -16.13
CA VAL A 113 12.22 -5.69 -16.90
C VAL A 113 13.26 -4.63 -16.56
N VAL A 114 13.82 -4.64 -15.37
CA VAL A 114 14.93 -3.75 -15.00
C VAL A 114 16.22 -4.15 -15.70
N ALA A 115 16.42 -5.45 -15.96
CA ALA A 115 17.61 -5.98 -16.65
C ALA A 115 17.55 -5.82 -18.18
N LEU A 116 16.37 -5.63 -18.76
CA LEU A 116 16.16 -5.47 -20.21
C LEU A 116 16.35 -4.02 -20.66
#